data_3e561971e278b44870707b9cb015c3bf
#
_entry.id   3e561971e278b44870707b9cb015c3bf
#
_cell.length_a   1.000
_cell.length_b   1.000
_cell.length_c   1.000
_cell.angle_alpha   90.00
_cell.angle_beta   90.00
_cell.angle_gamma   90.00
#
_symmetry.space_group_name_H-M   'P 1'
#
loop_
_entity.id
_entity.type
_entity.pdbx_description
1 polymer ?
#
loop_
_entity_poly.entity_id
_entity_poly.type
_entity_poly.pdbx_seq_one_letter_code
_entity_poly.pdbx_strand_id
1 'polypeptide(L)'
;GQSGGGMKVTGLMQIPEADGLFHKAIVMSGVSDGKLMPIIPGDGTKIVPALLKELGIPEGEVEKLETVPYYELAKAYNTVSPALAAQGIYIGGMPMVNDYYLGEPLITGFRDHAETIPLMVGSVFGEFSFMPTPYNKEKLTEEESGAILAGAYGEHADKVKELFLKAYPDKKPVDVLALDRIFRQPSKALAQLHAKGGKAPAYLYLFSLDFPYQNGKVAWHCSDIPFIFHNTDKVEICNIPGVSDELEEKIFG
;
A
#
# COMPACT_ATOMS: atom_id res chain seq x y z
N GLY A 1 -0.43 9.10 -4.31
CA GLY A 1 0.61 8.57 -3.41
C GLY A 1 0.60 7.06 -3.36
N GLN A 2 1.76 6.43 -3.12
CA GLN A 2 1.94 4.98 -3.10
C GLN A 2 2.19 4.50 -1.66
N SER A 3 1.66 3.32 -1.28
CA SER A 3 1.86 2.70 0.03
C SER A 3 1.48 3.64 1.19
N GLY A 4 2.38 3.91 2.13
CA GLY A 4 2.20 4.94 3.16
C GLY A 4 1.90 6.34 2.61
N GLY A 5 2.37 6.65 1.37
CA GLY A 5 1.96 7.87 0.67
C GLY A 5 0.50 7.85 0.24
N GLY A 6 -0.05 6.69 -0.14
CA GLY A 6 -1.47 6.51 -0.42
C GLY A 6 -2.34 6.72 0.83
N MET A 7 -1.89 6.18 1.97
CA MET A 7 -2.55 6.44 3.27
C MET A 7 -2.55 7.94 3.63
N LYS A 8 -1.48 8.67 3.28
CA LYS A 8 -1.44 10.13 3.48
C LYS A 8 -2.40 10.86 2.55
N VAL A 9 -2.61 10.37 1.32
CA VAL A 9 -3.63 10.94 0.41
C VAL A 9 -5.03 10.77 0.99
N THR A 10 -5.40 9.58 1.46
CA THR A 10 -6.69 9.38 2.13
C THR A 10 -6.81 10.23 3.39
N GLY A 11 -5.72 10.36 4.15
CA GLY A 11 -5.67 11.25 5.31
C GLY A 11 -5.93 12.70 4.96
N LEU A 12 -5.29 13.23 3.91
CA LEU A 12 -5.51 14.61 3.44
C LEU A 12 -6.95 14.85 2.98
N MET A 13 -7.59 13.86 2.36
CA MET A 13 -9.01 13.95 1.99
C MET A 13 -9.94 14.08 3.21
N GLN A 14 -9.47 13.68 4.39
CA GLN A 14 -10.22 13.73 5.66
C GLN A 14 -9.85 14.94 6.55
N ILE A 15 -9.05 15.88 6.03
CA ILE A 15 -8.62 17.10 6.72
C ILE A 15 -9.33 18.31 6.11
N PRO A 16 -10.22 19.02 6.84
CA PRO A 16 -10.93 20.19 6.33
C PRO A 16 -10.00 21.31 5.82
N GLU A 17 -8.88 21.54 6.47
CA GLU A 17 -7.89 22.56 6.10
C GLU A 17 -7.17 22.27 4.78
N ALA A 18 -7.27 21.03 4.27
CA ALA A 18 -6.73 20.65 2.98
C ALA A 18 -7.71 20.91 1.81
N ASP A 19 -8.93 21.40 2.09
CA ASP A 19 -9.93 21.68 1.05
C ASP A 19 -9.44 22.75 0.06
N GLY A 20 -9.58 22.43 -1.22
CA GLY A 20 -9.14 23.32 -2.28
C GLY A 20 -7.63 23.29 -2.59
N LEU A 21 -6.81 22.59 -1.81
CA LEU A 21 -5.37 22.46 -2.08
C LEU A 21 -5.07 21.43 -3.18
N PHE A 22 -5.99 20.53 -3.46
CA PHE A 22 -5.88 19.53 -4.55
C PHE A 22 -7.26 19.23 -5.15
N HIS A 23 -7.28 18.78 -6.40
CA HIS A 23 -8.50 18.61 -7.17
C HIS A 23 -8.75 17.18 -7.65
N LYS A 24 -7.78 16.30 -7.49
CA LYS A 24 -7.84 14.86 -7.83
C LYS A 24 -6.98 14.09 -6.85
N ALA A 25 -7.34 12.85 -6.57
CA ALA A 25 -6.60 11.97 -5.66
C ALA A 25 -6.26 10.64 -6.34
N ILE A 26 -5.02 10.18 -6.18
CA ILE A 26 -4.56 8.87 -6.65
C ILE A 26 -3.94 8.13 -5.47
N VAL A 27 -4.50 6.96 -5.14
CA VAL A 27 -4.04 6.07 -4.07
C VAL A 27 -3.57 4.76 -4.68
N MET A 28 -2.28 4.48 -4.57
CA MET A 28 -1.61 3.33 -5.15
C MET A 28 -1.18 2.39 -4.01
N SER A 29 -1.77 1.19 -3.92
CA SER A 29 -1.40 0.18 -2.90
C SER A 29 -1.27 0.77 -1.49
N GLY A 30 -2.21 1.62 -1.09
CA GLY A 30 -2.11 2.43 0.13
C GLY A 30 -3.41 2.49 0.94
N VAL A 31 -4.32 1.53 0.76
CA VAL A 31 -5.56 1.47 1.54
C VAL A 31 -5.49 0.29 2.50
N SER A 32 -5.78 0.52 3.78
CA SER A 32 -5.94 -0.55 4.77
C SER A 32 -7.31 -0.47 5.43
N ASP A 33 -7.91 -1.62 5.71
CA ASP A 33 -9.11 -1.75 6.54
C ASP A 33 -8.79 -2.19 7.99
N GLY A 34 -7.51 -2.23 8.33
CA GLY A 34 -7.02 -2.61 9.65
C GLY A 34 -7.00 -4.11 9.94
N LYS A 35 -7.51 -4.98 9.04
CA LYS A 35 -7.65 -6.42 9.31
C LYS A 35 -6.34 -7.19 9.11
N LEU A 36 -5.71 -7.03 7.95
CA LEU A 36 -4.47 -7.72 7.62
C LEU A 36 -3.22 -6.84 7.81
N MET A 37 -3.39 -5.53 7.71
CA MET A 37 -2.36 -4.54 8.00
C MET A 37 -2.93 -3.53 8.99
N PRO A 38 -2.53 -3.61 10.28
CA PRO A 38 -3.05 -2.72 11.31
C PRO A 38 -2.80 -1.24 10.99
N ILE A 39 -3.81 -0.41 11.22
CA ILE A 39 -3.69 1.05 11.20
C ILE A 39 -3.19 1.45 12.60
N ILE A 40 -1.94 1.88 12.68
CA ILE A 40 -1.32 2.29 13.94
C ILE A 40 -1.17 3.80 13.93
N PRO A 41 -2.00 4.54 14.67
CA PRO A 41 -1.83 5.98 14.83
C PRO A 41 -0.58 6.31 15.66
N GLY A 42 0.03 7.45 15.39
CA GLY A 42 1.13 7.95 16.19
C GLY A 42 0.62 8.59 17.48
N ASP A 43 1.10 8.14 18.64
CA ASP A 43 0.80 8.77 19.94
C ASP A 43 2.02 9.55 20.46
N GLY A 44 2.09 10.84 20.09
CA GLY A 44 3.15 11.75 20.57
C GLY A 44 3.09 12.03 22.08
N THR A 45 1.94 11.85 22.73
CA THR A 45 1.77 12.18 24.14
C THR A 45 2.64 11.34 25.09
N LYS A 46 3.04 10.15 24.67
CA LYS A 46 3.93 9.26 25.43
C LYS A 46 5.35 9.24 24.88
N ILE A 47 5.51 9.38 23.59
CA ILE A 47 6.80 9.26 22.89
C ILE A 47 7.62 10.52 23.09
N VAL A 48 7.02 11.71 22.96
CA VAL A 48 7.71 12.99 23.10
C VAL A 48 8.33 13.16 24.50
N PRO A 49 7.61 12.96 25.62
CA PRO A 49 8.22 13.03 26.94
C PRO A 49 9.40 12.06 27.14
N ALA A 50 9.30 10.83 26.60
CA ALA A 50 10.40 9.87 26.68
C ALA A 50 11.64 10.33 25.91
N LEU A 51 11.46 10.92 24.73
CA LEU A 51 12.55 11.49 23.92
C LEU A 51 13.20 12.69 24.62
N LEU A 52 12.39 13.62 25.14
CA LEU A 52 12.90 14.79 25.89
C LEU A 52 13.76 14.35 27.07
N LYS A 53 13.29 13.37 27.84
CA LYS A 53 14.02 12.79 28.95
C LYS A 53 15.36 12.16 28.54
N GLU A 54 15.34 11.35 27.46
CA GLU A 54 16.56 10.68 26.95
C GLU A 54 17.58 11.68 26.42
N LEU A 55 17.11 12.78 25.81
CA LEU A 55 17.96 13.86 25.28
C LEU A 55 18.36 14.90 26.32
N GLY A 56 17.86 14.80 27.56
CA GLY A 56 18.10 15.79 28.60
C GLY A 56 17.48 17.16 28.33
N ILE A 57 16.40 17.19 27.54
CA ILE A 57 15.65 18.41 27.20
C ILE A 57 14.53 18.59 28.23
N PRO A 58 14.36 19.79 28.84
CA PRO A 58 13.22 20.05 29.72
C PRO A 58 11.87 19.88 29.04
N GLU A 59 10.87 19.34 29.74
CA GLU A 59 9.52 19.07 29.18
C GLU A 59 8.83 20.29 28.58
N GLY A 60 9.13 21.49 29.06
CA GLY A 60 8.59 22.75 28.54
C GLY A 60 9.27 23.27 27.26
N GLU A 61 10.26 22.57 26.74
CA GLU A 61 11.09 23.03 25.62
C GLU A 61 11.01 22.03 24.42
N VAL A 62 9.80 21.53 24.12
CA VAL A 62 9.57 20.51 23.11
C VAL A 62 10.06 20.92 21.72
N GLU A 63 10.00 22.20 21.40
CA GLU A 63 10.49 22.79 20.15
C GLU A 63 11.98 22.53 19.91
N LYS A 64 12.77 22.28 20.97
CA LYS A 64 14.17 21.89 20.81
C LYS A 64 14.36 20.59 20.03
N LEU A 65 13.37 19.71 20.00
CA LEU A 65 13.43 18.48 19.18
C LEU A 65 13.61 18.78 17.69
N GLU A 66 13.12 19.92 17.20
CA GLU A 66 13.25 20.32 15.78
C GLU A 66 14.71 20.62 15.40
N THR A 67 15.55 20.94 16.38
CA THR A 67 16.95 21.30 16.16
C THR A 67 17.94 20.22 16.58
N VAL A 68 17.47 19.11 17.17
CA VAL A 68 18.32 17.96 17.49
C VAL A 68 18.85 17.34 16.20
N PRO A 69 20.15 17.09 16.06
CA PRO A 69 20.69 16.40 14.91
C PRO A 69 20.01 15.04 14.68
N TYR A 70 19.70 14.72 13.44
CA TYR A 70 18.95 13.51 13.08
C TYR A 70 19.49 12.24 13.75
N TYR A 71 20.81 12.03 13.74
CA TYR A 71 21.40 10.81 14.32
C TYR A 71 21.27 10.75 15.85
N GLU A 72 21.27 11.88 16.54
CA GLU A 72 21.04 11.94 17.98
C GLU A 72 19.57 11.64 18.31
N LEU A 73 18.66 12.24 17.56
CA LEU A 73 17.22 11.96 17.68
C LEU A 73 16.90 10.49 17.40
N ALA A 74 17.45 9.93 16.31
CA ALA A 74 17.27 8.53 15.97
C ALA A 74 17.85 7.58 17.03
N LYS A 75 19.01 7.91 17.62
CA LYS A 75 19.59 7.14 18.71
C LYS A 75 18.70 7.18 19.95
N ALA A 76 18.22 8.36 20.34
CA ALA A 76 17.31 8.51 21.48
C ALA A 76 16.02 7.72 21.25
N TYR A 77 15.44 7.81 20.05
CA TYR A 77 14.26 7.03 19.68
C TYR A 77 14.50 5.52 19.79
N ASN A 78 15.61 5.01 19.24
CA ASN A 78 15.96 3.58 19.31
C ASN A 78 16.21 3.12 20.77
N THR A 79 16.62 4.03 21.67
CA THR A 79 16.77 3.74 23.09
C THR A 79 15.42 3.59 23.79
N VAL A 80 14.48 4.51 23.53
CA VAL A 80 13.19 4.54 24.27
C VAL A 80 12.11 3.65 23.65
N SER A 81 12.12 3.45 22.33
CA SER A 81 11.04 2.75 21.60
C SER A 81 10.80 1.30 22.05
N PRO A 82 11.78 0.46 22.42
CA PRO A 82 11.50 -0.91 22.87
C PRO A 82 10.67 -0.95 24.15
N ALA A 83 10.95 -0.05 25.11
CA ALA A 83 10.22 0.01 26.37
C ALA A 83 8.79 0.55 26.17
N LEU A 84 8.59 1.46 25.24
CA LEU A 84 7.28 1.98 24.86
C LEU A 84 6.47 0.92 24.08
N ALA A 85 7.11 0.21 23.15
CA ALA A 85 6.48 -0.87 22.39
C ALA A 85 5.99 -2.00 23.31
N ALA A 86 6.73 -2.33 24.36
CA ALA A 86 6.29 -3.31 25.37
C ALA A 86 5.01 -2.86 26.12
N GLN A 87 4.69 -1.57 26.10
CA GLN A 87 3.46 -1.00 26.65
C GLN A 87 2.37 -0.78 25.57
N GLY A 88 2.60 -1.24 24.35
CA GLY A 88 1.66 -1.03 23.23
C GLY A 88 1.70 0.39 22.64
N ILE A 89 2.75 1.17 22.93
CA ILE A 89 2.91 2.55 22.45
C ILE A 89 3.88 2.54 21.27
N TYR A 90 3.41 3.00 20.12
CA TYR A 90 4.18 3.03 18.88
C TYR A 90 4.12 4.41 18.23
N ILE A 91 5.16 4.78 17.49
CA ILE A 91 5.03 5.80 16.44
C ILE A 91 4.39 5.11 15.23
N GLY A 92 3.13 5.43 14.96
CA GLY A 92 2.41 4.93 13.80
C GLY A 92 2.67 5.79 12.57
N GLY A 93 2.33 5.23 11.41
CA GLY A 93 2.40 5.94 10.13
C GLY A 93 1.20 6.86 9.85
N MET A 94 0.18 6.81 10.70
CA MET A 94 -1.08 7.55 10.54
C MET A 94 -1.28 8.55 11.68
N PRO A 95 -1.93 9.70 11.42
CA PRO A 95 -2.30 10.64 12.45
C PRO A 95 -3.38 10.03 13.38
N MET A 96 -3.41 10.50 14.61
CA MET A 96 -4.53 10.23 15.52
C MET A 96 -5.75 11.05 15.11
N VAL A 97 -6.94 10.46 15.23
CA VAL A 97 -8.20 11.19 15.06
C VAL A 97 -8.27 12.34 16.05
N ASN A 98 -8.56 13.53 15.56
CA ASN A 98 -8.66 14.76 16.33
C ASN A 98 -9.57 15.76 15.57
N ASP A 99 -9.57 17.04 15.98
CA ASP A 99 -10.38 18.08 15.35
C ASP A 99 -9.98 18.39 13.90
N TYR A 100 -8.76 18.04 13.48
CA TYR A 100 -8.24 18.24 12.12
C TYR A 100 -8.39 17.02 11.24
N TYR A 101 -8.12 15.82 11.77
CA TYR A 101 -8.16 14.57 11.02
C TYR A 101 -9.31 13.70 11.50
N LEU A 102 -10.30 13.51 10.64
CA LEU A 102 -11.56 12.83 10.98
C LEU A 102 -11.49 11.29 10.97
N GLY A 103 -10.34 10.72 10.61
CA GLY A 103 -10.13 9.27 10.58
C GLY A 103 -10.17 8.65 9.18
N GLU A 104 -9.83 7.37 9.11
CA GLU A 104 -9.78 6.63 7.86
C GLU A 104 -11.18 6.49 7.21
N PRO A 105 -11.32 6.79 5.90
CA PRO A 105 -12.61 6.75 5.23
C PRO A 105 -13.34 5.40 5.32
N LEU A 106 -12.61 4.28 5.32
CA LEU A 106 -13.23 2.95 5.49
C LEU A 106 -13.82 2.71 6.88
N ILE A 107 -13.46 3.52 7.86
CA ILE A 107 -13.95 3.44 9.25
C ILE A 107 -15.02 4.50 9.50
N THR A 108 -14.75 5.74 9.10
CA THR A 108 -15.59 6.91 9.45
C THR A 108 -16.49 7.39 8.32
N GLY A 109 -16.29 6.88 7.09
CA GLY A 109 -16.89 7.43 5.88
C GLY A 109 -16.07 8.60 5.31
N PHE A 110 -16.35 8.97 4.07
CA PHE A 110 -15.82 10.21 3.51
C PHE A 110 -16.59 11.42 4.04
N ARG A 111 -15.88 12.51 4.27
CA ARG A 111 -16.51 13.81 4.51
C ARG A 111 -17.07 14.39 3.20
N ASP A 112 -18.04 15.27 3.32
CA ASP A 112 -18.81 15.83 2.18
C ASP A 112 -17.95 16.42 1.06
N HIS A 113 -16.89 17.17 1.40
CA HIS A 113 -16.00 17.75 0.42
C HIS A 113 -15.14 16.68 -0.27
N ALA A 114 -14.63 15.70 0.47
CA ALA A 114 -13.83 14.62 -0.08
C ALA A 114 -14.55 13.81 -1.17
N GLU A 115 -15.88 13.65 -1.06
CA GLU A 115 -16.70 12.99 -2.07
C GLU A 115 -16.78 13.77 -3.39
N THR A 116 -16.43 15.06 -3.41
CA THR A 116 -16.41 15.89 -4.63
C THR A 116 -15.09 15.79 -5.41
N ILE A 117 -14.07 15.10 -4.86
CA ILE A 117 -12.75 14.97 -5.46
C ILE A 117 -12.69 13.66 -6.26
N PRO A 118 -12.46 13.68 -7.59
CA PRO A 118 -12.25 12.46 -8.36
C PRO A 118 -11.14 11.59 -7.74
N LEU A 119 -11.45 10.30 -7.51
CA LEU A 119 -10.56 9.36 -6.86
C LEU A 119 -10.17 8.23 -7.81
N MET A 120 -8.87 8.01 -8.00
CA MET A 120 -8.35 6.77 -8.56
C MET A 120 -7.67 5.98 -7.45
N VAL A 121 -8.04 4.72 -7.30
CA VAL A 121 -7.43 3.84 -6.30
C VAL A 121 -7.14 2.47 -6.91
N GLY A 122 -6.02 1.87 -6.54
CA GLY A 122 -5.68 0.56 -7.07
C GLY A 122 -4.57 -0.13 -6.30
N SER A 123 -4.18 -1.28 -6.81
CA SER A 123 -3.14 -2.13 -6.26
C SER A 123 -2.43 -2.89 -7.38
N VAL A 124 -1.33 -3.54 -7.05
CA VAL A 124 -0.65 -4.47 -7.94
C VAL A 124 -1.11 -5.91 -7.65
N PHE A 125 -0.87 -6.82 -8.60
CA PHE A 125 -1.35 -8.19 -8.52
C PHE A 125 -0.79 -8.95 -7.30
N GLY A 126 0.51 -8.84 -7.03
CA GLY A 126 1.23 -9.65 -6.04
C GLY A 126 1.96 -8.86 -4.95
N GLU A 127 1.41 -7.81 -4.45
CA GLU A 127 1.94 -6.81 -3.51
C GLU A 127 3.24 -7.21 -2.79
N PHE A 128 3.20 -8.06 -1.77
CA PHE A 128 4.38 -8.44 -1.00
C PHE A 128 5.09 -9.71 -1.50
N SER A 129 4.92 -10.07 -2.76
CA SER A 129 5.65 -11.18 -3.37
C SER A 129 7.10 -10.79 -3.73
N PHE A 130 7.88 -10.33 -2.74
CA PHE A 130 9.26 -9.87 -2.96
C PHE A 130 10.26 -11.01 -3.16
N MET A 131 10.01 -12.16 -2.55
CA MET A 131 10.93 -13.29 -2.65
C MET A 131 10.93 -13.90 -4.05
N PRO A 132 12.09 -14.33 -4.56
CA PRO A 132 12.16 -15.11 -5.78
C PRO A 132 11.31 -16.38 -5.66
N THR A 133 10.61 -16.74 -6.72
CA THR A 133 9.95 -18.05 -6.80
C THR A 133 11.00 -19.14 -6.96
N PRO A 134 10.89 -20.28 -6.24
CA PRO A 134 11.86 -21.38 -6.34
C PRO A 134 11.74 -22.18 -7.65
N TYR A 135 10.80 -21.82 -8.52
CA TYR A 135 10.52 -22.48 -9.79
C TYR A 135 10.35 -21.45 -10.92
N ASN A 136 10.56 -21.90 -12.15
CA ASN A 136 10.18 -21.13 -13.34
C ASN A 136 8.76 -21.52 -13.76
N LYS A 137 7.80 -20.61 -13.52
CA LYS A 137 6.37 -20.88 -13.79
C LYS A 137 6.05 -21.25 -15.24
N GLU A 138 6.88 -20.79 -16.20
CA GLU A 138 6.70 -21.09 -17.62
C GLU A 138 7.15 -22.52 -18.00
N LYS A 139 7.94 -23.15 -17.12
CA LYS A 139 8.49 -24.51 -17.34
C LYS A 139 7.80 -25.58 -16.50
N LEU A 140 6.92 -25.19 -15.59
CA LEU A 140 6.18 -26.17 -14.77
C LEU A 140 5.25 -27.01 -15.63
N THR A 141 5.31 -28.32 -15.41
CA THR A 141 4.28 -29.23 -15.90
C THR A 141 2.96 -29.01 -15.13
N GLU A 142 1.88 -29.55 -15.64
CA GLU A 142 0.58 -29.50 -14.96
C GLU A 142 0.62 -30.26 -13.62
N GLU A 143 1.32 -31.40 -13.57
CA GLU A 143 1.51 -32.19 -12.36
C GLU A 143 2.30 -31.42 -11.28
N GLU A 144 3.43 -30.83 -11.65
CA GLU A 144 4.26 -30.01 -10.73
C GLU A 144 3.48 -28.79 -10.22
N SER A 145 2.76 -28.10 -11.09
CA SER A 145 1.90 -26.99 -10.71
C SER A 145 0.79 -27.45 -9.75
N GLY A 146 0.16 -28.60 -10.03
CA GLY A 146 -0.84 -29.20 -9.16
C GLY A 146 -0.29 -29.56 -7.78
N ALA A 147 0.91 -30.16 -7.72
CA ALA A 147 1.58 -30.50 -6.46
C ALA A 147 1.88 -29.27 -5.59
N ILE A 148 2.36 -28.17 -6.22
CA ILE A 148 2.60 -26.90 -5.55
C ILE A 148 1.30 -26.34 -4.94
N LEU A 149 0.22 -26.35 -5.71
CA LEU A 149 -1.08 -25.86 -5.23
C LEU A 149 -1.67 -26.76 -4.15
N ALA A 150 -1.53 -28.08 -4.27
CA ALA A 150 -1.95 -29.04 -3.23
C ALA A 150 -1.21 -28.82 -1.92
N GLY A 151 0.09 -28.51 -1.98
CA GLY A 151 0.90 -28.14 -0.80
C GLY A 151 0.39 -26.87 -0.10
N ALA A 152 -0.13 -25.90 -0.87
CA ALA A 152 -0.60 -24.62 -0.33
C ALA A 152 -2.07 -24.65 0.13
N TYR A 153 -2.94 -25.36 -0.58
CA TYR A 153 -4.40 -25.30 -0.41
C TYR A 153 -5.04 -26.64 -0.04
N GLY A 154 -4.25 -27.71 0.04
CA GLY A 154 -4.77 -29.05 0.39
C GLY A 154 -5.89 -29.51 -0.54
N GLU A 155 -6.97 -29.99 0.01
CA GLU A 155 -8.17 -30.46 -0.72
C GLU A 155 -8.87 -29.37 -1.56
N HIS A 156 -8.58 -28.12 -1.30
CA HIS A 156 -9.17 -26.98 -2.03
C HIS A 156 -8.40 -26.57 -3.29
N ALA A 157 -7.24 -27.20 -3.57
CA ALA A 157 -6.33 -26.77 -4.64
C ALA A 157 -7.00 -26.69 -6.02
N ASP A 158 -7.76 -27.71 -6.42
CA ASP A 158 -8.44 -27.74 -7.72
C ASP A 158 -9.51 -26.65 -7.81
N LYS A 159 -10.25 -26.41 -6.75
CA LYS A 159 -11.28 -25.37 -6.75
C LYS A 159 -10.66 -23.97 -6.78
N VAL A 160 -9.55 -23.76 -6.08
CA VAL A 160 -8.79 -22.51 -6.14
C VAL A 160 -8.23 -22.29 -7.54
N LYS A 161 -7.62 -23.32 -8.17
CA LYS A 161 -7.12 -23.28 -9.55
C LYS A 161 -8.23 -22.88 -10.53
N GLU A 162 -9.38 -23.57 -10.46
CA GLU A 162 -10.53 -23.30 -11.32
C GLU A 162 -10.99 -21.84 -11.22
N LEU A 163 -11.24 -21.36 -9.99
CA LEU A 163 -11.73 -20.02 -9.75
C LEU A 163 -10.71 -18.96 -10.15
N PHE A 164 -9.44 -19.23 -9.89
CA PHE A 164 -8.34 -18.33 -10.24
C PHE A 164 -8.22 -18.16 -11.75
N LEU A 165 -8.13 -19.27 -12.50
CA LEU A 165 -8.02 -19.22 -13.97
C LEU A 165 -9.27 -18.66 -14.65
N LYS A 166 -10.44 -18.82 -14.03
CA LYS A 166 -11.67 -18.16 -14.51
C LYS A 166 -11.56 -16.64 -14.39
N ALA A 167 -10.93 -16.14 -13.32
CA ALA A 167 -10.76 -14.70 -13.09
C ALA A 167 -9.55 -14.12 -13.85
N TYR A 168 -8.53 -14.94 -14.09
CA TYR A 168 -7.25 -14.56 -14.71
C TYR A 168 -6.83 -15.63 -15.74
N PRO A 169 -7.46 -15.65 -16.91
CA PRO A 169 -7.22 -16.70 -17.92
C PRO A 169 -5.79 -16.68 -18.49
N ASP A 170 -5.13 -15.51 -18.46
CA ASP A 170 -3.78 -15.32 -18.99
C ASP A 170 -2.67 -15.61 -17.97
N LYS A 171 -3.03 -15.94 -16.72
CA LYS A 171 -2.07 -16.23 -15.65
C LYS A 171 -1.77 -17.73 -15.54
N LYS A 172 -0.61 -18.06 -14.95
CA LYS A 172 -0.30 -19.46 -14.61
C LYS A 172 -0.99 -19.84 -13.29
N PRO A 173 -1.41 -21.11 -13.13
CA PRO A 173 -2.11 -21.54 -11.91
C PRO A 173 -1.39 -21.16 -10.61
N VAL A 174 -0.06 -21.28 -10.58
CA VAL A 174 0.76 -20.97 -9.41
C VAL A 174 0.82 -19.48 -9.04
N ASP A 175 0.44 -18.58 -9.95
CA ASP A 175 0.40 -17.15 -9.67
C ASP A 175 -0.65 -16.80 -8.60
N VAL A 176 -1.62 -17.68 -8.35
CA VAL A 176 -2.58 -17.50 -7.25
C VAL A 176 -1.91 -17.39 -5.88
N LEU A 177 -0.72 -17.99 -5.71
CA LEU A 177 0.04 -17.94 -4.46
C LEU A 177 0.57 -16.53 -4.16
N ALA A 178 0.77 -15.73 -5.19
CA ALA A 178 1.22 -14.34 -5.08
C ALA A 178 0.06 -13.34 -5.02
N LEU A 179 -1.19 -13.78 -5.21
CA LEU A 179 -2.34 -12.89 -5.28
C LEU A 179 -2.48 -12.03 -4.01
N ASP A 180 -2.54 -10.72 -4.18
CA ASP A 180 -2.65 -9.79 -3.07
C ASP A 180 -3.92 -10.00 -2.23
N ARG A 181 -3.73 -9.97 -0.91
CA ARG A 181 -4.79 -10.08 0.10
C ARG A 181 -4.93 -8.82 0.94
N ILE A 182 -3.98 -7.89 0.86
CA ILE A 182 -3.84 -6.77 1.80
C ILE A 182 -4.48 -5.51 1.25
N PHE A 183 -4.08 -5.05 0.06
CA PHE A 183 -4.51 -3.76 -0.48
C PHE A 183 -5.71 -3.85 -1.42
N ARG A 184 -5.88 -4.96 -2.13
CA ARG A 184 -6.88 -5.07 -3.19
C ARG A 184 -8.31 -4.96 -2.70
N GLN A 185 -8.67 -5.69 -1.64
CA GLN A 185 -10.03 -5.64 -1.11
C GLN A 185 -10.34 -4.29 -0.45
N PRO A 186 -9.45 -3.73 0.39
CA PRO A 186 -9.63 -2.37 0.89
C PRO A 186 -9.70 -1.31 -0.22
N SER A 187 -8.88 -1.39 -1.27
CA SER A 187 -8.94 -0.46 -2.42
C SER A 187 -10.29 -0.51 -3.13
N LYS A 188 -10.82 -1.72 -3.37
CA LYS A 188 -12.15 -1.91 -3.93
C LYS A 188 -13.25 -1.33 -3.02
N ALA A 189 -13.15 -1.59 -1.72
CA ALA A 189 -14.11 -1.06 -0.74
C ALA A 189 -14.09 0.47 -0.70
N LEU A 190 -12.90 1.08 -0.76
CA LEU A 190 -12.73 2.53 -0.79
C LEU A 190 -13.34 3.16 -2.04
N ALA A 191 -13.08 2.58 -3.23
CA ALA A 191 -13.69 3.03 -4.48
C ALA A 191 -15.22 2.95 -4.43
N GLN A 192 -15.75 1.84 -3.90
CA GLN A 192 -17.20 1.65 -3.76
C GLN A 192 -17.81 2.63 -2.77
N LEU A 193 -17.14 2.89 -1.65
CA LEU A 193 -17.58 3.85 -0.65
C LEU A 193 -17.66 5.26 -1.26
N HIS A 194 -16.61 5.69 -1.96
CA HIS A 194 -16.57 6.99 -2.61
C HIS A 194 -17.64 7.12 -3.69
N ALA A 195 -17.77 6.11 -4.57
CA ALA A 195 -18.78 6.10 -5.63
C ALA A 195 -20.23 6.15 -5.08
N LYS A 196 -20.47 5.62 -3.88
CA LYS A 196 -21.78 5.66 -3.22
C LYS A 196 -22.20 7.08 -2.86
N GLY A 197 -21.27 7.97 -2.56
CA GLY A 197 -21.54 9.40 -2.35
C GLY A 197 -22.02 10.11 -3.61
N GLY A 198 -21.63 9.64 -4.81
CA GLY A 198 -22.15 10.06 -6.10
C GLY A 198 -21.79 11.47 -6.54
N LYS A 199 -20.87 12.16 -5.84
CA LYS A 199 -20.50 13.56 -6.12
C LYS A 199 -19.37 13.70 -7.15
N ALA A 200 -18.44 12.72 -7.17
CA ALA A 200 -17.36 12.66 -8.15
C ALA A 200 -17.05 11.21 -8.55
N PRO A 201 -16.43 10.98 -9.73
CA PRO A 201 -16.12 9.64 -10.18
C PRO A 201 -15.05 8.96 -9.32
N ALA A 202 -15.21 7.64 -9.12
CA ALA A 202 -14.19 6.76 -8.55
C ALA A 202 -13.73 5.76 -9.62
N TYR A 203 -12.41 5.60 -9.74
CA TYR A 203 -11.76 4.66 -10.65
C TYR A 203 -11.00 3.62 -9.85
N LEU A 204 -11.12 2.36 -10.27
CA LEU A 204 -10.39 1.24 -9.67
C LEU A 204 -9.49 0.59 -10.71
N TYR A 205 -8.20 0.39 -10.39
CA TYR A 205 -7.27 -0.33 -11.25
C TYR A 205 -6.62 -1.52 -10.54
N LEU A 206 -6.15 -2.48 -11.33
CA LEU A 206 -5.25 -3.54 -10.93
C LEU A 206 -4.09 -3.59 -11.91
N PHE A 207 -2.87 -3.32 -11.44
CA PHE A 207 -1.68 -3.49 -12.23
C PHE A 207 -1.22 -4.95 -12.16
N SER A 208 -1.31 -5.66 -13.30
CA SER A 208 -1.13 -7.12 -13.35
C SER A 208 -0.06 -7.59 -14.34
N LEU A 209 0.87 -6.71 -14.71
CA LEU A 209 1.98 -7.05 -15.61
C LEU A 209 2.81 -8.20 -15.02
N ASP A 210 3.20 -9.15 -15.89
CA ASP A 210 4.21 -10.15 -15.58
C ASP A 210 5.56 -9.69 -16.12
N PHE A 211 6.57 -9.73 -15.28
CA PHE A 211 7.93 -9.31 -15.62
C PHE A 211 8.79 -10.51 -16.02
N PRO A 212 9.60 -10.41 -17.10
CA PRO A 212 10.56 -11.47 -17.48
C PRO A 212 11.76 -11.54 -16.53
N TYR A 213 11.52 -11.34 -15.25
CA TYR A 213 12.48 -11.27 -14.16
C TYR A 213 12.18 -12.38 -13.16
N GLN A 214 13.19 -12.95 -12.53
CA GLN A 214 13.04 -14.00 -11.52
C GLN A 214 12.02 -15.10 -11.91
N ASN A 215 12.18 -15.68 -13.09
CA ASN A 215 11.35 -16.77 -13.61
C ASN A 215 9.87 -16.40 -13.88
N GLY A 216 9.62 -15.19 -14.34
CA GLY A 216 8.27 -14.74 -14.66
C GLY A 216 7.54 -14.16 -13.45
N LYS A 217 8.13 -13.14 -12.82
CA LYS A 217 7.58 -12.52 -11.62
C LYS A 217 6.32 -11.74 -11.93
N VAL A 218 5.28 -11.94 -11.13
CA VAL A 218 4.09 -11.09 -11.15
C VAL A 218 4.41 -9.69 -10.60
N ALA A 219 3.59 -8.70 -10.93
CA ALA A 219 3.72 -7.35 -10.38
C ALA A 219 3.76 -7.39 -8.83
N TRP A 220 4.75 -6.74 -8.24
CA TRP A 220 4.98 -6.63 -6.80
C TRP A 220 4.83 -5.19 -6.32
N HIS A 221 4.76 -4.97 -5.03
CA HIS A 221 4.60 -3.64 -4.42
C HIS A 221 5.59 -2.63 -4.98
N CYS A 222 5.10 -1.48 -5.44
CA CYS A 222 5.84 -0.41 -6.12
C CYS A 222 6.22 -0.67 -7.59
N SER A 223 5.94 -1.84 -8.17
CA SER A 223 6.33 -2.14 -9.56
C SER A 223 5.56 -1.33 -10.62
N ASP A 224 4.44 -0.72 -10.26
CA ASP A 224 3.63 0.16 -11.10
C ASP A 224 4.16 1.60 -11.16
N ILE A 225 4.98 2.02 -10.19
CA ILE A 225 5.46 3.39 -10.08
C ILE A 225 6.18 3.87 -11.35
N PRO A 226 7.16 3.13 -11.93
CA PRO A 226 7.86 3.57 -13.14
C PRO A 226 6.93 3.80 -14.33
N PHE A 227 5.88 3.01 -14.46
CA PHE A 227 4.89 3.14 -15.54
C PHE A 227 4.00 4.37 -15.35
N ILE A 228 3.58 4.66 -14.12
CA ILE A 228 2.74 5.81 -13.81
C ILE A 228 3.51 7.13 -13.95
N PHE A 229 4.82 7.13 -13.66
CA PHE A 229 5.68 8.31 -13.80
C PHE A 229 6.41 8.40 -15.14
N HIS A 230 6.11 7.51 -16.10
CA HIS A 230 6.71 7.47 -17.44
C HIS A 230 8.24 7.51 -17.40
N ASN A 231 8.82 6.63 -16.59
CA ASN A 231 10.26 6.55 -16.39
C ASN A 231 10.80 5.11 -16.28
N THR A 232 10.17 4.15 -16.98
CA THR A 232 10.62 2.75 -17.01
C THR A 232 12.03 2.62 -17.58
N ASP A 233 12.45 3.55 -18.43
CA ASP A 233 13.82 3.66 -18.96
C ASP A 233 14.89 3.88 -17.88
N LYS A 234 14.50 4.38 -16.70
CA LYS A 234 15.37 4.57 -15.53
C LYS A 234 15.42 3.36 -14.61
N VAL A 235 14.55 2.38 -14.81
CA VAL A 235 14.41 1.20 -13.95
C VAL A 235 14.54 -0.06 -14.81
N GLU A 236 15.75 -0.61 -14.91
CA GLU A 236 16.09 -1.70 -15.81
C GLU A 236 15.10 -2.87 -15.78
N ILE A 237 14.65 -3.27 -14.59
CA ILE A 237 13.71 -4.37 -14.41
C ILE A 237 12.31 -4.07 -14.97
N CYS A 238 11.95 -2.79 -15.11
CA CYS A 238 10.68 -2.32 -15.67
C CYS A 238 10.79 -1.96 -17.15
N ASN A 239 12.00 -1.90 -17.71
CA ASN A 239 12.23 -1.62 -19.12
C ASN A 239 12.13 -2.92 -19.94
N ILE A 240 10.90 -3.32 -20.27
CA ILE A 240 10.61 -4.55 -21.00
C ILE A 240 10.42 -4.21 -22.48
N PRO A 241 11.32 -4.63 -23.39
CA PRO A 241 11.23 -4.29 -24.82
C PRO A 241 9.87 -4.67 -25.43
N GLY A 242 9.26 -3.72 -26.13
CA GLY A 242 7.96 -3.92 -26.81
C GLY A 242 6.75 -3.97 -25.88
N VAL A 243 6.92 -3.75 -24.59
CA VAL A 243 5.82 -3.77 -23.61
C VAL A 243 5.77 -2.47 -22.81
N SER A 244 6.90 -2.02 -22.27
CA SER A 244 6.90 -0.90 -21.32
C SER A 244 6.46 0.41 -21.96
N ASP A 245 6.99 0.77 -23.12
CA ASP A 245 6.61 2.00 -23.83
C ASP A 245 5.11 2.03 -24.17
N GLU A 246 4.57 0.91 -24.69
CA GLU A 246 3.15 0.80 -25.01
C GLU A 246 2.25 0.92 -23.76
N LEU A 247 2.68 0.30 -22.65
CA LEU A 247 1.93 0.33 -21.41
C LEU A 247 2.00 1.70 -20.73
N GLU A 248 3.17 2.34 -20.76
CA GLU A 248 3.34 3.71 -20.26
C GLU A 248 2.43 4.70 -20.99
N GLU A 249 2.40 4.63 -22.33
CA GLU A 249 1.51 5.48 -23.14
C GLU A 249 0.04 5.27 -22.81
N LYS A 250 -0.39 4.03 -22.58
CA LYS A 250 -1.76 3.73 -22.18
C LYS A 250 -2.13 4.22 -20.77
N ILE A 251 -1.16 4.29 -19.87
CA ILE A 251 -1.38 4.75 -18.50
C ILE A 251 -1.34 6.28 -18.43
N PHE A 252 -0.42 6.89 -19.17
CA PHE A 252 -0.14 8.33 -19.10
C PHE A 252 -1.03 9.17 -20.02
N GLY A 253 -1.45 8.64 -21.17
CA GLY A 253 -2.33 9.30 -22.17
C GLY A 253 -3.77 9.27 -21.79
#